data_ea4a27c3bf1d4f485dc684c1c76ed800
#
_entry.id   ea4a27c3bf1d4f485dc684c1c76ed800
#
_cell.length_a   1.000
_cell.length_b   1.000
_cell.length_c   1.000
_cell.angle_alpha   90.00
_cell.angle_beta   90.00
_cell.angle_gamma   90.00
#
_symmetry.space_group_name_H-M   'P 1'
#
loop_
_entity.id
_entity.type
_entity.pdbx_description
1 polymer ?
#
loop_
_entity_poly.entity_id
_entity_poly.type
_entity_poly.pdbx_seq_one_letter_code
_entity_poly.pdbx_strand_id
1 'polypeptide(L)'
;KKNWENFSINIPKKTNYLQCKSSPYQSIDSGLFYEKINNKLNENKNISYFKDVSEISLKNSFIFNSVPFIKKDYRNLWQHFCGVEIETKNNFFDDEIFNLMDFDCDQRESVHFFYTLPYSKNTALVETTWLSKINDNSQKDYDKQIKDYIENHLNLKDYKIIYKEEGAIPLFYPIDKNEKNKINIGTAGGMTRLSTGYTFLNIQEHSKYIRENIENIANVKKYKISTKYQFLDEIFLRVLEKHPEKMSDIFFKMFKASPKTVIKFLSNKSNFFEDLSIILRMPKLTFIKALFY
;
A
#
# COMPACT_ATOMS: atom_id res chain seq x y z
N LYS A 1 -9.66 -5.47 12.32
CA LYS A 1 -10.12 -4.29 13.06
C LYS A 1 -11.50 -3.83 12.60
N LYS A 2 -11.65 -3.40 11.33
CA LYS A 2 -12.95 -2.87 10.84
C LYS A 2 -13.09 -3.02 9.32
N ASN A 3 -14.32 -3.00 8.84
CA ASN A 3 -14.68 -2.95 7.42
C ASN A 3 -15.50 -1.69 7.15
N TRP A 4 -15.21 -1.01 6.02
CA TRP A 4 -15.98 0.15 5.55
C TRP A 4 -16.46 -0.09 4.13
N GLU A 5 -17.74 0.20 3.92
CA GLU A 5 -18.33 0.24 2.57
C GLU A 5 -18.20 1.64 1.94
N ASN A 6 -18.12 2.67 2.78
CA ASN A 6 -18.07 4.07 2.36
C ASN A 6 -16.68 4.67 2.59
N PHE A 7 -16.22 5.47 1.62
CA PHE A 7 -14.95 6.18 1.73
C PHE A 7 -14.98 7.51 0.97
N SER A 8 -14.05 8.37 1.27
CA SER A 8 -13.87 9.65 0.57
C SER A 8 -12.47 9.83 0.01
N ILE A 9 -12.38 10.64 -1.03
CA ILE A 9 -11.15 11.21 -1.58
C ILE A 9 -11.30 12.72 -1.56
N ASN A 10 -10.37 13.42 -0.97
CA ASN A 10 -10.41 14.87 -0.84
C ASN A 10 -9.27 15.53 -1.63
N ILE A 11 -9.58 16.63 -2.27
CA ILE A 11 -8.62 17.64 -2.76
C ILE A 11 -9.10 19.01 -2.26
N PRO A 12 -8.30 20.08 -2.30
CA PRO A 12 -8.74 21.39 -1.84
C PRO A 12 -10.13 21.78 -2.37
N LYS A 13 -11.06 22.05 -1.46
CA LYS A 13 -12.45 22.47 -1.73
C LYS A 13 -13.35 21.44 -2.44
N LYS A 14 -12.92 20.17 -2.59
CA LYS A 14 -13.74 19.13 -3.24
C LYS A 14 -13.57 17.79 -2.55
N THR A 15 -14.70 17.14 -2.26
CA THR A 15 -14.75 15.78 -1.74
C THR A 15 -15.53 14.89 -2.71
N ASN A 16 -15.05 13.70 -2.94
CA ASN A 16 -15.73 12.64 -3.67
C ASN A 16 -16.07 11.53 -2.68
N TYR A 17 -17.37 11.31 -2.45
CA TYR A 17 -17.87 10.21 -1.61
C TYR A 17 -18.19 9.01 -2.47
N LEU A 18 -17.73 7.85 -2.02
CA LEU A 18 -17.84 6.58 -2.76
C LEU A 18 -18.36 5.47 -1.85
N GLN A 19 -19.09 4.54 -2.46
CA GLN A 19 -19.57 3.35 -1.77
C GLN A 19 -19.24 2.09 -2.58
N CYS A 20 -18.68 1.07 -1.94
CA CYS A 20 -18.43 -0.23 -2.55
C CYS A 20 -18.81 -1.39 -1.64
N LYS A 21 -20.10 -1.72 -1.61
CA LYS A 21 -20.67 -2.84 -0.81
C LYS A 21 -20.10 -4.21 -1.20
N SER A 22 -19.81 -4.42 -2.48
CA SER A 22 -19.33 -5.72 -2.98
C SER A 22 -17.86 -6.01 -2.64
N SER A 23 -17.12 -4.98 -2.22
CA SER A 23 -15.69 -5.09 -1.88
C SER A 23 -15.34 -4.00 -0.87
N PRO A 24 -15.76 -4.15 0.39
CA PRO A 24 -15.48 -3.17 1.42
C PRO A 24 -13.99 -3.05 1.68
N TYR A 25 -13.54 -1.88 2.07
CA TYR A 25 -12.18 -1.70 2.56
C TYR A 25 -12.03 -2.35 3.93
N GLN A 26 -10.93 -3.07 4.16
CA GLN A 26 -10.74 -3.85 5.38
C GLN A 26 -9.44 -3.46 6.07
N SER A 27 -9.53 -3.13 7.34
CA SER A 27 -8.38 -3.01 8.23
C SER A 27 -8.25 -4.29 9.06
N ILE A 28 -7.13 -4.96 8.93
CA ILE A 28 -6.79 -6.17 9.68
C ILE A 28 -5.95 -5.76 10.89
N ASP A 29 -6.27 -6.32 12.05
CA ASP A 29 -5.40 -6.21 13.21
C ASP A 29 -4.18 -7.12 13.02
N SER A 30 -3.01 -6.54 12.82
CA SER A 30 -1.79 -7.28 12.56
C SER A 30 -1.34 -8.12 13.76
N GLY A 31 -1.54 -7.61 14.99
CA GLY A 31 -1.22 -8.33 16.22
C GLY A 31 -2.02 -9.63 16.35
N LEU A 32 -3.34 -9.53 16.25
CA LEU A 32 -4.22 -10.70 16.28
C LEU A 32 -3.98 -11.65 15.10
N PHE A 33 -3.66 -11.12 13.92
CA PHE A 33 -3.33 -11.94 12.75
C PHE A 33 -2.06 -12.75 12.99
N TYR A 34 -0.98 -12.12 13.47
CA TYR A 34 0.29 -12.82 13.78
C TYR A 34 0.14 -13.78 14.94
N GLU A 35 -0.58 -13.43 15.99
CA GLU A 35 -0.86 -14.33 17.10
C GLU A 35 -1.52 -15.62 16.61
N LYS A 36 -2.59 -15.50 15.81
CA LYS A 36 -3.29 -16.66 15.26
C LYS A 36 -2.39 -17.54 14.37
N ILE A 37 -1.52 -16.93 13.57
CA ILE A 37 -0.59 -17.68 12.72
C ILE A 37 0.47 -18.36 13.58
N ASN A 38 1.08 -17.65 14.53
CA ASN A 38 2.12 -18.19 15.39
C ASN A 38 1.61 -19.37 16.24
N ASN A 39 0.39 -19.29 16.77
CA ASN A 39 -0.22 -20.39 17.51
C ASN A 39 -0.31 -21.65 16.63
N LYS A 40 -0.79 -21.52 15.38
CA LYS A 40 -0.84 -22.64 14.44
C LYS A 40 0.53 -23.19 14.06
N LEU A 41 1.54 -22.33 13.92
CA LEU A 41 2.90 -22.74 13.61
C LEU A 41 3.54 -23.49 14.79
N ASN A 42 3.31 -23.02 16.03
CA ASN A 42 3.84 -23.64 17.26
C ASN A 42 3.22 -25.02 17.54
N GLU A 43 1.98 -25.26 17.10
CA GLU A 43 1.32 -26.56 17.20
C GLU A 43 1.94 -27.61 16.27
N ASN A 44 2.67 -27.18 15.23
CA ASN A 44 3.23 -28.07 14.21
C ASN A 44 4.66 -28.50 14.57
N LYS A 45 4.82 -29.77 14.97
CA LYS A 45 6.12 -30.35 15.35
C LYS A 45 7.17 -30.39 14.23
N ASN A 46 6.77 -30.18 12.99
CA ASN A 46 7.68 -30.16 11.83
C ASN A 46 8.25 -28.74 11.56
N ILE A 47 7.93 -27.75 12.40
CA ILE A 47 8.41 -26.37 12.26
C ILE A 47 9.37 -26.05 13.40
N SER A 48 10.52 -25.50 13.05
CA SER A 48 11.53 -25.01 14.00
C SER A 48 11.88 -23.56 13.69
N TYR A 49 12.12 -22.79 14.74
CA TYR A 49 12.50 -21.38 14.65
C TYR A 49 13.98 -21.22 14.98
N PHE A 50 14.66 -20.43 14.19
CA PHE A 50 16.06 -20.06 14.37
C PHE A 50 16.21 -18.55 14.35
N LYS A 51 17.10 -18.01 15.14
CA LYS A 51 17.38 -16.56 15.20
C LYS A 51 18.28 -16.12 14.06
N ASP A 52 19.18 -16.99 13.63
CA ASP A 52 20.17 -16.70 12.60
C ASP A 52 20.22 -17.82 11.56
N VAL A 53 20.43 -17.43 10.29
CA VAL A 53 20.53 -18.38 9.18
C VAL A 53 21.78 -19.27 9.31
N SER A 54 22.83 -18.80 10.00
CA SER A 54 24.05 -19.59 10.27
C SER A 54 23.81 -20.83 11.14
N GLU A 55 22.70 -20.85 11.88
CA GLU A 55 22.29 -21.99 12.70
C GLU A 55 21.72 -23.16 11.88
N ILE A 56 21.51 -22.96 10.57
CA ILE A 56 20.78 -23.91 9.73
C ILE A 56 21.67 -24.37 8.56
N SER A 57 21.69 -25.70 8.34
CA SER A 57 22.26 -26.23 7.09
C SER A 57 21.28 -26.05 5.94
N LEU A 58 21.63 -25.22 4.98
CA LEU A 58 20.82 -24.99 3.76
C LEU A 58 21.10 -26.04 2.65
N LYS A 59 21.94 -27.05 2.93
CA LYS A 59 22.23 -28.13 1.97
C LYS A 59 20.95 -28.96 1.72
N ASN A 60 20.59 -29.09 0.46
CA ASN A 60 19.38 -29.79 0.02
C ASN A 60 18.05 -29.15 0.49
N SER A 61 18.07 -27.85 0.82
CA SER A 61 16.89 -27.12 1.21
C SER A 61 16.32 -26.30 0.06
N PHE A 62 15.02 -26.02 0.10
CA PHE A 62 14.37 -25.01 -0.73
C PHE A 62 14.07 -23.77 0.12
N ILE A 63 14.39 -22.59 -0.38
CA ILE A 63 14.36 -21.33 0.39
C ILE A 63 13.23 -20.44 -0.11
N PHE A 64 12.34 -20.04 0.79
CA PHE A 64 11.39 -18.94 0.58
C PHE A 64 11.91 -17.68 1.26
N ASN A 65 12.41 -16.73 0.48
CA ASN A 65 13.07 -15.53 1.00
C ASN A 65 12.13 -14.31 0.95
N SER A 66 11.84 -13.75 2.12
CA SER A 66 11.01 -12.53 2.25
C SER A 66 11.82 -11.25 2.40
N VAL A 67 13.14 -11.34 2.54
CA VAL A 67 14.01 -10.17 2.72
C VAL A 67 14.40 -9.59 1.35
N PRO A 68 13.93 -8.38 1.01
CA PRO A 68 14.24 -7.80 -0.28
C PRO A 68 15.70 -7.34 -0.35
N PHE A 69 16.36 -7.63 -1.46
CA PHE A 69 17.64 -7.02 -1.76
C PHE A 69 17.41 -5.70 -2.52
N ILE A 70 17.61 -4.60 -1.83
CA ILE A 70 17.41 -3.25 -2.36
C ILE A 70 18.76 -2.59 -2.56
N LYS A 71 19.07 -2.23 -3.82
CA LYS A 71 20.20 -1.36 -4.10
C LYS A 71 19.83 0.05 -3.65
N LYS A 72 20.63 0.64 -2.78
CA LYS A 72 20.45 2.05 -2.37
C LYS A 72 20.60 2.95 -3.59
N ASP A 73 19.49 3.45 -4.10
CA ASP A 73 19.44 4.49 -5.11
C ASP A 73 18.47 5.57 -4.61
N TYR A 74 19.00 6.74 -4.30
CA TYR A 74 18.24 7.87 -3.79
C TYR A 74 17.26 8.47 -4.82
N ARG A 75 17.32 8.04 -6.08
CA ARG A 75 16.38 8.43 -7.12
C ARG A 75 15.07 7.66 -7.07
N ASN A 76 15.08 6.49 -6.42
CA ASN A 76 13.91 5.63 -6.33
C ASN A 76 12.79 6.28 -5.53
N LEU A 77 11.56 6.10 -6.02
CA LEU A 77 10.35 6.51 -5.31
C LEU A 77 9.96 5.48 -4.26
N TRP A 78 9.41 5.99 -3.18
CA TRP A 78 8.90 5.20 -2.06
C TRP A 78 7.51 5.70 -1.68
N GLN A 79 6.67 4.81 -1.22
CA GLN A 79 5.57 5.18 -0.35
C GLN A 79 6.08 5.07 1.08
N HIS A 80 6.23 6.19 1.76
CA HIS A 80 6.66 6.20 3.15
C HIS A 80 5.67 6.97 4.01
N PHE A 81 5.52 6.58 5.24
CA PHE A 81 4.42 7.02 6.07
C PHE A 81 4.74 6.97 7.55
N CYS A 82 3.96 7.74 8.31
CA CYS A 82 3.85 7.66 9.74
C CYS A 82 2.38 7.79 10.14
N GLY A 83 1.89 6.87 10.95
CA GLY A 83 0.52 6.85 11.44
C GLY A 83 0.46 6.84 12.95
N VAL A 84 -0.56 7.50 13.50
CA VAL A 84 -0.91 7.44 14.91
C VAL A 84 -2.36 6.98 15.09
N GLU A 85 -2.57 6.02 15.98
CA GLU A 85 -3.92 5.72 16.44
C GLU A 85 -4.23 6.64 17.62
N ILE A 86 -5.33 7.39 17.51
CA ILE A 86 -5.75 8.36 18.51
C ILE A 86 -7.07 7.95 19.15
N GLU A 87 -7.24 8.32 20.41
CA GLU A 87 -8.45 8.13 21.20
C GLU A 87 -8.96 9.47 21.74
N THR A 88 -10.27 9.69 21.63
CA THR A 88 -10.97 10.87 22.14
C THR A 88 -11.90 10.48 23.28
N LYS A 89 -12.15 11.40 24.23
CA LYS A 89 -13.12 11.18 25.31
C LYS A 89 -14.56 11.12 24.82
N ASN A 90 -14.88 11.96 23.85
CA ASN A 90 -16.23 12.09 23.27
C ASN A 90 -16.26 11.54 21.86
N ASN A 91 -17.46 11.22 21.35
CA ASN A 91 -17.64 10.86 19.96
C ASN A 91 -17.20 12.02 19.06
N PHE A 92 -16.30 11.75 18.14
CA PHE A 92 -15.76 12.73 17.18
C PHE A 92 -15.86 12.25 15.75
N PHE A 93 -15.59 10.97 15.50
CA PHE A 93 -15.51 10.41 14.16
C PHE A 93 -16.86 9.87 13.68
N ASP A 94 -17.14 10.00 12.38
CA ASP A 94 -18.11 9.16 11.70
C ASP A 94 -17.42 7.83 11.32
N ASP A 95 -17.77 6.77 12.04
CA ASP A 95 -17.10 5.49 11.88
C ASP A 95 -17.68 4.61 10.76
N GLU A 96 -18.68 5.10 10.03
CA GLU A 96 -19.23 4.46 8.84
C GLU A 96 -18.50 4.84 7.55
N ILE A 97 -17.69 5.89 7.57
CA ILE A 97 -16.91 6.36 6.43
C ILE A 97 -15.44 6.59 6.81
N PHE A 98 -14.52 6.22 5.93
CA PHE A 98 -13.11 6.57 6.12
C PHE A 98 -12.61 7.47 5.00
N ASN A 99 -11.59 8.27 5.28
CA ASN A 99 -10.91 9.06 4.27
C ASN A 99 -9.72 8.25 3.75
N LEU A 100 -9.80 7.84 2.47
CA LEU A 100 -8.77 7.04 1.82
C LEU A 100 -7.58 7.89 1.39
N MET A 101 -7.83 9.10 0.90
CA MET A 101 -6.78 10.03 0.50
C MET A 101 -7.28 11.46 0.68
N ASP A 102 -6.68 12.18 1.59
CA ASP A 102 -6.89 13.61 1.77
C ASP A 102 -5.66 14.38 1.28
N PHE A 103 -5.78 14.99 0.11
CA PHE A 103 -4.75 15.81 -0.51
C PHE A 103 -4.85 17.30 -0.11
N ASP A 104 -5.79 17.67 0.76
CA ASP A 104 -5.88 19.05 1.27
C ASP A 104 -4.84 19.31 2.36
N CYS A 105 -3.58 19.17 1.98
CA CYS A 105 -2.40 19.33 2.82
C CYS A 105 -1.21 19.83 1.99
N ASP A 106 -0.14 20.26 2.66
CA ASP A 106 1.08 20.75 2.01
C ASP A 106 1.78 19.65 1.21
N GLN A 107 1.86 19.82 -0.12
CA GLN A 107 2.41 18.85 -1.06
C GLN A 107 3.93 18.90 -1.18
N ARG A 108 4.59 20.01 -0.83
CA ARG A 108 6.05 20.21 -0.87
C ARG A 108 6.73 19.73 -2.16
N GLU A 109 6.09 20.02 -3.31
CA GLU A 109 6.54 19.58 -4.63
C GLU A 109 6.62 18.04 -4.83
N SER A 110 5.92 17.30 -3.99
CA SER A 110 5.81 15.83 -4.04
C SER A 110 4.34 15.42 -4.03
N VAL A 111 4.05 14.15 -3.71
CA VAL A 111 2.68 13.70 -3.51
C VAL A 111 2.50 13.33 -2.05
N HIS A 112 1.66 14.09 -1.38
CA HIS A 112 1.36 13.95 0.05
C HIS A 112 -0.14 13.87 0.28
N PHE A 113 -0.56 12.96 1.14
CA PHE A 113 -1.95 12.85 1.57
C PHE A 113 -2.05 12.23 2.95
N PHE A 114 -3.21 12.41 3.57
CA PHE A 114 -3.53 11.76 4.83
C PHE A 114 -4.56 10.66 4.63
N TYR A 115 -4.40 9.56 5.39
CA TYR A 115 -5.49 8.63 5.70
C TYR A 115 -6.14 9.04 7.02
N THR A 116 -7.48 8.84 7.11
CA THR A 116 -8.19 8.85 8.39
C THR A 116 -9.10 7.64 8.42
N LEU A 117 -8.76 6.66 9.27
CA LEU A 117 -9.46 5.38 9.38
C LEU A 117 -10.15 5.29 10.75
N PRO A 118 -11.42 5.70 10.89
CA PRO A 118 -12.11 5.66 12.16
C PRO A 118 -12.54 4.23 12.50
N TYR A 119 -11.91 3.64 13.50
CA TYR A 119 -12.25 2.31 14.00
C TYR A 119 -13.53 2.31 14.84
N SER A 120 -13.81 3.43 15.52
CA SER A 120 -15.02 3.71 16.26
C SER A 120 -15.30 5.21 16.23
N LYS A 121 -16.36 5.63 16.89
CA LYS A 121 -16.66 7.06 17.07
C LYS A 121 -15.63 7.82 17.90
N ASN A 122 -14.77 7.09 18.63
CA ASN A 122 -13.76 7.65 19.54
C ASN A 122 -12.33 7.34 19.13
N THR A 123 -12.10 6.40 18.22
CA THR A 123 -10.75 5.97 17.85
C THR A 123 -10.56 6.00 16.35
N ALA A 124 -9.43 6.50 15.89
CA ALA A 124 -9.06 6.49 14.48
C ALA A 124 -7.54 6.40 14.30
N LEU A 125 -7.12 5.77 13.20
CA LEU A 125 -5.78 5.95 12.66
C LEU A 125 -5.76 7.22 11.81
N VAL A 126 -4.80 8.10 12.06
CA VAL A 126 -4.45 9.25 11.22
C VAL A 126 -3.03 9.05 10.75
N GLU A 127 -2.83 8.98 9.43
CA GLU A 127 -1.54 8.65 8.84
C GLU A 127 -1.16 9.69 7.78
N THR A 128 0.05 10.25 7.88
CA THR A 128 0.70 11.03 6.83
C THR A 128 1.42 10.09 5.88
N THR A 129 1.14 10.20 4.59
CA THR A 129 1.70 9.31 3.55
C THR A 129 2.27 10.12 2.39
N TRP A 130 3.47 9.79 2.01
CA TRP A 130 4.22 10.41 0.91
C TRP A 130 4.52 9.40 -0.19
N LEU A 131 4.38 9.84 -1.44
CA LEU A 131 4.93 9.15 -2.60
C LEU A 131 6.09 10.00 -3.13
N SER A 132 7.29 9.76 -2.64
CA SER A 132 8.44 10.61 -2.90
C SER A 132 9.77 9.87 -2.75
N LYS A 133 10.87 10.59 -2.85
CA LYS A 133 12.21 10.05 -2.57
C LYS A 133 12.44 10.05 -1.06
N ILE A 134 13.03 8.99 -0.54
CA ILE A 134 13.20 8.81 0.91
C ILE A 134 14.12 9.85 1.58
N ASN A 135 14.81 10.67 0.80
CA ASN A 135 15.72 11.72 1.28
C ASN A 135 15.19 13.15 1.08
N ASP A 136 13.90 13.33 0.82
CA ASP A 136 13.28 14.63 0.55
C ASP A 136 12.97 15.47 1.81
N ASN A 137 13.41 15.03 2.98
CA ASN A 137 13.21 15.65 4.30
C ASN A 137 11.78 15.54 4.86
N SER A 138 10.82 15.01 4.14
CA SER A 138 9.43 14.86 4.64
C SER A 138 9.33 13.98 5.90
N GLN A 139 10.25 13.02 6.07
CA GLN A 139 10.32 12.16 7.23
C GLN A 139 10.72 12.89 8.53
N LYS A 140 11.41 14.02 8.42
CA LYS A 140 11.98 14.71 9.60
C LYS A 140 10.94 15.37 10.50
N ASP A 141 9.74 15.61 10.00
CA ASP A 141 8.70 16.33 10.69
C ASP A 141 7.33 15.63 10.66
N TYR A 142 7.29 14.30 10.54
CA TYR A 142 6.05 13.53 10.58
C TYR A 142 5.15 13.89 11.78
N ASP A 143 5.73 13.98 12.98
CA ASP A 143 4.97 14.29 14.18
C ASP A 143 4.31 15.68 14.10
N LYS A 144 5.01 16.65 13.51
CA LYS A 144 4.45 17.98 13.26
C LYS A 144 3.33 17.92 12.20
N GLN A 145 3.54 17.22 11.09
CA GLN A 145 2.53 17.06 10.04
C GLN A 145 1.23 16.45 10.60
N ILE A 146 1.36 15.35 11.36
CA ILE A 146 0.22 14.66 11.98
C ILE A 146 -0.48 15.57 12.98
N LYS A 147 0.27 16.25 13.85
CA LYS A 147 -0.28 17.19 14.82
C LYS A 147 -1.03 18.33 14.13
N ASP A 148 -0.42 18.96 13.13
CA ASP A 148 -1.02 20.05 12.38
C ASP A 148 -2.31 19.62 11.67
N TYR A 149 -2.33 18.41 11.08
CA TYR A 149 -3.52 17.85 10.44
C TYR A 149 -4.63 17.57 11.46
N ILE A 150 -4.33 16.92 12.59
CA ILE A 150 -5.32 16.62 13.62
C ILE A 150 -5.86 17.92 14.25
N GLU A 151 -4.98 18.85 14.63
CA GLU A 151 -5.39 20.01 15.41
C GLU A 151 -5.98 21.14 14.56
N ASN A 152 -5.52 21.32 13.32
CA ASN A 152 -5.90 22.46 12.48
C ASN A 152 -6.82 22.07 11.32
N HIS A 153 -6.65 20.89 10.73
CA HIS A 153 -7.50 20.43 9.62
C HIS A 153 -8.74 19.68 10.15
N LEU A 154 -8.56 18.69 11.04
CA LEU A 154 -9.69 18.01 11.68
C LEU A 154 -10.33 18.82 12.81
N ASN A 155 -9.69 19.90 13.29
CA ASN A 155 -10.12 20.71 14.44
C ASN A 155 -10.29 19.91 15.74
N LEU A 156 -9.49 18.87 15.95
CA LEU A 156 -9.51 18.03 17.14
C LEU A 156 -8.34 18.41 18.06
N LYS A 157 -8.64 18.93 19.27
CA LYS A 157 -7.63 19.42 20.24
C LYS A 157 -7.44 18.48 21.42
N ASP A 158 -8.46 17.73 21.80
CA ASP A 158 -8.42 16.86 23.00
C ASP A 158 -8.42 15.38 22.57
N TYR A 159 -7.22 14.83 22.40
CA TYR A 159 -6.99 13.45 22.02
C TYR A 159 -5.75 12.88 22.70
N LYS A 160 -5.67 11.55 22.73
CA LYS A 160 -4.51 10.79 23.22
C LYS A 160 -4.00 9.88 22.11
N ILE A 161 -2.69 9.89 21.88
CA ILE A 161 -2.04 8.90 21.00
C ILE A 161 -1.89 7.60 21.79
N ILE A 162 -2.44 6.51 21.25
CA ILE A 162 -2.41 5.18 21.87
C ILE A 162 -1.50 4.19 21.12
N TYR A 163 -1.17 4.48 19.86
CA TYR A 163 -0.26 3.67 19.03
C TYR A 163 0.40 4.56 17.97
N LYS A 164 1.62 4.20 17.56
CA LYS A 164 2.34 4.86 16.46
C LYS A 164 3.00 3.82 15.58
N GLU A 165 2.97 4.03 14.28
CA GLU A 165 3.66 3.22 13.29
C GLU A 165 4.37 4.08 12.25
N GLU A 166 5.45 3.54 11.69
CA GLU A 166 6.18 4.15 10.58
C GLU A 166 6.62 3.06 9.62
N GLY A 167 6.66 3.39 8.33
CA GLY A 167 7.09 2.43 7.33
C GLY A 167 7.47 3.07 6.00
N ALA A 168 8.11 2.25 5.17
CA ALA A 168 8.44 2.62 3.80
C ALA A 168 8.29 1.40 2.88
N ILE A 169 7.55 1.58 1.79
CA ILE A 169 7.29 0.56 0.77
C ILE A 169 7.99 1.00 -0.52
N PRO A 170 8.88 0.18 -1.10
CA PRO A 170 9.54 0.54 -2.35
C PRO A 170 8.54 0.55 -3.50
N LEU A 171 8.51 1.64 -4.27
CA LEU A 171 7.74 1.75 -5.53
C LEU A 171 8.61 1.36 -6.73
N PHE A 172 9.45 0.35 -6.55
CA PHE A 172 10.32 -0.25 -7.57
C PHE A 172 10.54 -1.72 -7.22
N TYR A 173 10.91 -2.53 -8.21
CA TYR A 173 11.15 -3.94 -7.97
C TYR A 173 12.50 -4.17 -7.30
N PRO A 174 12.56 -4.99 -6.24
CA PRO A 174 13.82 -5.46 -5.66
C PRO A 174 14.63 -6.27 -6.68
N ILE A 175 15.94 -6.33 -6.48
CA ILE A 175 16.82 -7.13 -7.34
C ILE A 175 16.58 -8.62 -7.04
N ASP A 176 16.15 -9.36 -8.04
CA ASP A 176 16.02 -10.81 -7.95
C ASP A 176 17.35 -11.45 -8.43
N LYS A 177 18.12 -11.95 -7.46
CA LYS A 177 19.25 -12.84 -7.75
C LYS A 177 18.67 -14.23 -8.00
N ASN A 178 18.60 -14.63 -9.27
CA ASN A 178 18.14 -15.96 -9.65
C ASN A 178 19.07 -17.04 -9.06
N GLU A 179 18.67 -17.63 -7.96
CA GLU A 179 19.37 -18.74 -7.32
C GLU A 179 18.53 -20.03 -7.51
N LYS A 180 19.22 -21.15 -7.72
CA LYS A 180 18.57 -22.47 -7.71
C LYS A 180 18.03 -22.74 -6.30
N ASN A 181 16.88 -23.41 -6.21
CA ASN A 181 16.23 -23.77 -4.95
C ASN A 181 15.83 -22.58 -4.07
N LYS A 182 15.57 -21.40 -4.68
CA LYS A 182 15.13 -20.22 -3.96
C LYS A 182 14.04 -19.48 -4.71
N ILE A 183 13.00 -19.10 -3.98
CA ILE A 183 11.94 -18.19 -4.45
C ILE A 183 11.85 -17.01 -3.50
N ASN A 184 11.90 -15.81 -4.04
CA ASN A 184 11.59 -14.61 -3.30
C ASN A 184 10.07 -14.46 -3.16
N ILE A 185 9.60 -14.12 -1.94
CA ILE A 185 8.18 -13.96 -1.59
C ILE A 185 7.91 -12.55 -1.05
N GLY A 186 6.65 -12.16 -0.97
CA GLY A 186 6.28 -10.83 -0.47
C GLY A 186 6.89 -9.71 -1.31
N THR A 187 7.34 -8.64 -0.65
CA THR A 187 8.02 -7.50 -1.30
C THR A 187 9.28 -7.96 -2.05
N ALA A 188 10.07 -8.88 -1.49
CA ALA A 188 11.24 -9.44 -2.16
C ALA A 188 10.88 -10.17 -3.47
N GLY A 189 9.70 -10.78 -3.53
CA GLY A 189 9.16 -11.46 -4.72
C GLY A 189 8.50 -10.53 -5.74
N GLY A 190 8.53 -9.20 -5.53
CA GLY A 190 7.89 -8.23 -6.42
C GLY A 190 6.36 -8.23 -6.33
N MET A 191 5.79 -8.58 -5.16
CA MET A 191 4.34 -8.63 -4.96
C MET A 191 3.73 -7.26 -4.66
N THR A 192 4.52 -6.20 -4.56
CA THR A 192 4.04 -4.84 -4.40
C THR A 192 3.52 -4.29 -5.72
N ARG A 193 2.31 -3.74 -5.73
CA ARG A 193 1.77 -2.94 -6.81
C ARG A 193 2.45 -1.56 -6.78
N LEU A 194 3.30 -1.26 -7.76
CA LEU A 194 4.20 -0.10 -7.69
C LEU A 194 3.47 1.26 -7.70
N SER A 195 2.29 1.35 -8.33
CA SER A 195 1.51 2.59 -8.35
C SER A 195 0.76 2.90 -7.06
N THR A 196 0.62 1.92 -6.14
CA THR A 196 -0.26 2.04 -4.96
C THR A 196 0.36 1.55 -3.66
N GLY A 197 1.50 0.86 -3.71
CA GLY A 197 2.09 0.19 -2.55
C GLY A 197 1.32 -1.06 -2.07
N TYR A 198 0.15 -1.37 -2.64
CA TYR A 198 -0.66 -2.51 -2.22
C TYR A 198 0.05 -3.84 -2.49
N THR A 199 0.22 -4.62 -1.43
CA THR A 199 1.02 -5.86 -1.45
C THR A 199 0.23 -7.06 -0.96
N PHE A 200 -0.66 -6.88 0.01
CA PHE A 200 -1.29 -7.98 0.75
C PHE A 200 -2.07 -8.95 -0.15
N LEU A 201 -2.94 -8.45 -1.03
CA LEU A 201 -3.72 -9.33 -1.92
C LEU A 201 -2.82 -10.12 -2.89
N ASN A 202 -1.76 -9.50 -3.39
CA ASN A 202 -0.80 -10.17 -4.27
C ASN A 202 -0.01 -11.25 -3.52
N ILE A 203 0.32 -11.03 -2.24
CA ILE A 203 0.91 -12.05 -1.37
C ILE A 203 -0.02 -13.24 -1.22
N GLN A 204 -1.34 -13.02 -1.04
CA GLN A 204 -2.31 -14.10 -0.91
C GLN A 204 -2.38 -14.94 -2.21
N GLU A 205 -2.43 -14.30 -3.37
CA GLU A 205 -2.44 -15.00 -4.66
C GLU A 205 -1.11 -15.76 -4.90
N HIS A 206 0.02 -15.16 -4.57
CA HIS A 206 1.33 -15.81 -4.65
C HIS A 206 1.43 -17.02 -3.70
N SER A 207 0.97 -16.87 -2.47
CA SER A 207 0.95 -17.97 -1.48
C SER A 207 0.05 -19.12 -1.94
N LYS A 208 -1.09 -18.81 -2.56
CA LYS A 208 -1.95 -19.81 -3.19
C LYS A 208 -1.22 -20.55 -4.31
N TYR A 209 -0.56 -19.81 -5.21
CA TYR A 209 0.24 -20.38 -6.29
C TYR A 209 1.34 -21.32 -5.78
N ILE A 210 2.09 -20.90 -4.75
CA ILE A 210 3.13 -21.72 -4.12
C ILE A 210 2.53 -23.01 -3.57
N ARG A 211 1.43 -22.93 -2.83
CA ARG A 211 0.76 -24.09 -2.26
C ARG A 211 0.30 -25.09 -3.31
N GLU A 212 -0.25 -24.61 -4.42
CA GLU A 212 -0.75 -25.46 -5.51
C GLU A 212 0.38 -26.14 -6.30
N ASN A 213 1.61 -25.62 -6.21
CA ASN A 213 2.76 -26.14 -6.94
C ASN A 213 3.89 -26.64 -6.03
N ILE A 214 3.65 -26.84 -4.74
CA ILE A 214 4.69 -27.07 -3.73
C ILE A 214 5.55 -28.31 -4.04
N GLU A 215 4.96 -29.37 -4.56
CA GLU A 215 5.67 -30.63 -4.86
C GLU A 215 6.67 -30.47 -6.02
N ASN A 216 6.47 -29.51 -6.88
CA ASN A 216 7.34 -29.27 -8.05
C ASN A 216 7.86 -27.82 -8.11
N ILE A 217 7.92 -27.17 -6.97
CA ILE A 217 8.16 -25.72 -6.87
C ILE A 217 9.49 -25.26 -7.49
N ALA A 218 10.49 -26.12 -7.52
CA ALA A 218 11.80 -25.83 -8.12
C ALA A 218 11.76 -25.70 -9.65
N ASN A 219 10.74 -26.29 -10.30
CA ASN A 219 10.64 -26.41 -11.76
C ASN A 219 9.50 -25.57 -12.37
N VAL A 220 8.64 -24.96 -11.53
CA VAL A 220 7.53 -24.17 -12.04
C VAL A 220 7.97 -22.76 -12.41
N LYS A 221 7.21 -22.14 -13.31
CA LYS A 221 7.43 -20.75 -13.69
C LYS A 221 7.23 -19.82 -12.48
N LYS A 222 8.11 -18.85 -12.29
CA LYS A 222 7.95 -17.84 -11.23
C LYS A 222 6.63 -17.09 -11.40
N TYR A 223 5.90 -16.96 -10.29
CA TYR A 223 4.70 -16.12 -10.25
C TYR A 223 5.10 -14.65 -10.42
N LYS A 224 4.32 -13.92 -11.21
CA LYS A 224 4.51 -12.48 -11.42
C LYS A 224 3.16 -11.78 -11.50
N ILE A 225 3.11 -10.54 -11.05
CA ILE A 225 1.98 -9.65 -11.36
C ILE A 225 1.88 -9.52 -12.88
N SER A 226 0.66 -9.49 -13.40
CA SER A 226 0.42 -9.40 -14.85
C SER A 226 1.19 -8.23 -15.47
N THR A 227 1.81 -8.46 -16.63
CA THR A 227 2.58 -7.46 -17.40
C THR A 227 1.75 -6.22 -17.74
N LYS A 228 0.44 -6.37 -17.92
CA LYS A 228 -0.50 -5.26 -18.09
C LYS A 228 -0.39 -4.26 -16.95
N TYR A 229 -0.45 -4.72 -15.70
CA TYR A 229 -0.38 -3.83 -14.54
C TYR A 229 1.03 -3.31 -14.30
N GLN A 230 2.06 -4.09 -14.59
CA GLN A 230 3.45 -3.62 -14.53
C GLN A 230 3.66 -2.42 -15.48
N PHE A 231 3.17 -2.52 -16.71
CA PHE A 231 3.24 -1.45 -17.69
C PHE A 231 2.45 -0.20 -17.28
N LEU A 232 1.22 -0.38 -16.78
CA LEU A 232 0.41 0.74 -16.31
C LEU A 232 1.03 1.44 -15.10
N ASP A 233 1.60 0.68 -14.18
CA ASP A 233 2.31 1.21 -13.02
C ASP A 233 3.56 2.00 -13.42
N GLU A 234 4.33 1.50 -14.39
CA GLU A 234 5.52 2.19 -14.89
C GLU A 234 5.17 3.57 -15.47
N ILE A 235 4.14 3.65 -16.31
CA ILE A 235 3.67 4.93 -16.85
C ILE A 235 3.19 5.85 -15.73
N PHE A 236 2.44 5.33 -14.77
CA PHE A 236 1.94 6.09 -13.64
C PHE A 236 3.10 6.67 -12.79
N LEU A 237 4.12 5.88 -12.49
CA LEU A 237 5.30 6.34 -11.74
C LEU A 237 6.09 7.41 -12.50
N ARG A 238 6.20 7.31 -13.82
CA ARG A 238 6.80 8.36 -14.66
C ARG A 238 6.03 9.68 -14.55
N VAL A 239 4.69 9.61 -14.57
CA VAL A 239 3.84 10.79 -14.35
C VAL A 239 4.03 11.35 -12.94
N LEU A 240 4.06 10.49 -11.92
CA LEU A 240 4.27 10.87 -10.53
C LEU A 240 5.60 11.59 -10.34
N GLU A 241 6.67 11.08 -10.93
CA GLU A 241 8.00 11.69 -10.83
C GLU A 241 8.13 13.02 -11.57
N LYS A 242 7.50 13.13 -12.74
CA LYS A 242 7.64 14.32 -13.61
C LYS A 242 6.59 15.40 -13.37
N HIS A 243 5.46 15.03 -12.80
CA HIS A 243 4.30 15.89 -12.60
C HIS A 243 3.62 15.68 -11.24
N PRO A 244 4.36 15.73 -10.12
CA PRO A 244 3.77 15.53 -8.79
C PRO A 244 2.64 16.51 -8.51
N GLU A 245 2.70 17.73 -9.04
CA GLU A 245 1.69 18.78 -8.90
C GLU A 245 0.31 18.42 -9.49
N LYS A 246 0.25 17.40 -10.37
CA LYS A 246 -1.00 16.95 -11.00
C LYS A 246 -1.61 15.72 -10.31
N MET A 247 -0.87 15.11 -9.39
CA MET A 247 -1.22 13.78 -8.90
C MET A 247 -2.49 13.78 -8.05
N SER A 248 -2.71 14.79 -7.20
CA SER A 248 -3.95 14.92 -6.43
C SER A 248 -5.20 14.94 -7.35
N ASP A 249 -5.14 15.72 -8.44
CA ASP A 249 -6.18 15.79 -9.46
C ASP A 249 -6.33 14.45 -10.23
N ILE A 250 -5.23 13.78 -10.53
CA ILE A 250 -5.21 12.47 -11.20
C ILE A 250 -5.90 11.41 -10.34
N PHE A 251 -5.53 11.30 -9.07
CA PHE A 251 -6.20 10.40 -8.14
C PHE A 251 -7.68 10.73 -8.03
N PHE A 252 -8.02 11.99 -7.82
CA PHE A 252 -9.42 12.41 -7.70
C PHE A 252 -10.25 12.05 -8.97
N LYS A 253 -9.67 12.19 -10.16
CA LYS A 253 -10.31 11.80 -11.43
C LYS A 253 -10.44 10.29 -11.59
N MET A 254 -9.44 9.53 -11.14
CA MET A 254 -9.49 8.07 -11.14
C MET A 254 -10.71 7.56 -10.34
N PHE A 255 -10.92 8.12 -9.17
CA PHE A 255 -12.04 7.77 -8.30
C PHE A 255 -13.41 8.31 -8.76
N LYS A 256 -13.51 9.03 -9.86
CA LYS A 256 -14.79 9.31 -10.56
C LYS A 256 -15.28 8.15 -11.40
N ALA A 257 -14.47 7.12 -11.62
CA ALA A 257 -14.95 5.87 -12.19
C ALA A 257 -15.83 5.13 -11.16
N SER A 258 -16.59 4.13 -11.62
CA SER A 258 -17.37 3.29 -10.70
C SER A 258 -16.46 2.74 -9.58
N PRO A 259 -16.85 2.82 -8.30
CA PRO A 259 -16.05 2.31 -7.19
C PRO A 259 -15.62 0.86 -7.38
N LYS A 260 -16.52 0.01 -7.86
CA LYS A 260 -16.23 -1.39 -8.20
C LYS A 260 -15.11 -1.51 -9.26
N THR A 261 -15.14 -0.66 -10.29
CA THR A 261 -14.11 -0.63 -11.34
C THR A 261 -12.75 -0.22 -10.76
N VAL A 262 -12.72 0.82 -9.93
CA VAL A 262 -11.48 1.28 -9.29
C VAL A 262 -10.91 0.19 -8.39
N ILE A 263 -11.71 -0.42 -7.54
CA ILE A 263 -11.25 -1.49 -6.64
C ILE A 263 -10.73 -2.70 -7.44
N LYS A 264 -11.42 -3.11 -8.49
CA LYS A 264 -10.91 -4.17 -9.38
C LYS A 264 -9.57 -3.81 -10.02
N PHE A 265 -9.43 -2.57 -10.48
CA PHE A 265 -8.17 -2.07 -11.04
C PHE A 265 -7.04 -2.10 -10.01
N LEU A 266 -7.29 -1.58 -8.81
CA LEU A 266 -6.32 -1.56 -7.72
C LEU A 266 -5.97 -2.97 -7.21
N SER A 267 -6.89 -3.95 -7.37
CA SER A 267 -6.72 -5.35 -6.96
C SER A 267 -6.23 -6.28 -8.08
N ASN A 268 -5.78 -5.76 -9.22
CA ASN A 268 -5.32 -6.53 -10.38
C ASN A 268 -6.39 -7.45 -11.00
N LYS A 269 -7.67 -7.09 -10.89
CA LYS A 269 -8.82 -7.90 -11.34
C LYS A 269 -9.68 -7.20 -12.42
N SER A 270 -9.25 -6.02 -12.91
CA SER A 270 -9.98 -5.29 -13.95
C SER A 270 -9.82 -5.92 -15.33
N ASN A 271 -10.86 -5.83 -16.15
CA ASN A 271 -10.83 -6.19 -17.54
C ASN A 271 -10.48 -4.97 -18.43
N PHE A 272 -10.33 -5.18 -19.73
CA PHE A 272 -9.95 -4.14 -20.69
C PHE A 272 -10.90 -2.91 -20.67
N PHE A 273 -12.21 -3.13 -20.61
CA PHE A 273 -13.19 -2.04 -20.62
C PHE A 273 -13.17 -1.23 -19.31
N GLU A 274 -12.94 -1.92 -18.20
CA GLU A 274 -12.76 -1.29 -16.88
C GLU A 274 -11.49 -0.44 -16.86
N ASP A 275 -10.39 -0.95 -17.41
CA ASP A 275 -9.13 -0.18 -17.55
C ASP A 275 -9.33 1.04 -18.43
N LEU A 276 -9.97 0.86 -19.58
CA LEU A 276 -10.26 1.95 -20.51
C LEU A 276 -11.14 3.03 -19.87
N SER A 277 -12.12 2.62 -19.05
CA SER A 277 -12.97 3.55 -18.29
C SER A 277 -12.17 4.44 -17.35
N ILE A 278 -11.09 3.92 -16.74
CA ILE A 278 -10.18 4.70 -15.88
C ILE A 278 -9.28 5.60 -16.76
N ILE A 279 -8.63 5.03 -17.77
CA ILE A 279 -7.68 5.73 -18.64
C ILE A 279 -8.34 6.95 -19.30
N LEU A 280 -9.58 6.81 -19.75
CA LEU A 280 -10.31 7.92 -20.41
C LEU A 280 -10.60 9.11 -19.47
N ARG A 281 -10.56 8.91 -18.15
CA ARG A 281 -10.71 9.98 -17.14
C ARG A 281 -9.41 10.68 -16.82
N MET A 282 -8.27 10.08 -17.17
CA MET A 282 -6.95 10.64 -16.91
C MET A 282 -6.62 11.80 -17.87
N PRO A 283 -5.72 12.73 -17.49
CA PRO A 283 -5.24 13.78 -18.37
C PRO A 283 -4.38 13.19 -19.50
N LYS A 284 -5.00 12.91 -20.64
CA LYS A 284 -4.45 12.14 -21.76
C LYS A 284 -3.07 12.62 -22.20
N LEU A 285 -2.88 13.93 -22.37
CA LEU A 285 -1.60 14.50 -22.83
C LEU A 285 -0.45 14.22 -21.85
N THR A 286 -0.71 14.26 -20.55
CA THR A 286 0.29 13.96 -19.50
C THR A 286 0.74 12.50 -19.58
N PHE A 287 -0.21 11.58 -19.69
CA PHE A 287 0.08 10.15 -19.78
C PHE A 287 0.70 9.73 -21.12
N ILE A 288 0.26 10.34 -22.25
CA ILE A 288 0.87 10.08 -23.56
C ILE A 288 2.34 10.55 -23.57
N LYS A 289 2.64 11.73 -23.02
CA LYS A 289 4.03 12.19 -22.91
C LYS A 289 4.89 11.27 -22.06
N ALA A 290 4.33 10.69 -21.00
CA ALA A 290 5.04 9.76 -20.12
C ALA A 290 5.43 8.42 -20.80
N LEU A 291 4.89 8.10 -21.97
CA LEU A 291 5.35 6.97 -22.77
C LEU A 291 6.73 7.19 -23.40
N PHE A 292 7.16 8.45 -23.54
CA PHE A 292 8.38 8.86 -24.23
C PHE A 292 9.48 9.39 -23.26
N TYR A 293 9.26 9.29 -21.95
CA TYR A 293 10.23 9.65 -20.91
C TYR A 293 11.25 8.55 -20.63
#